data_bd48bdfe49c087bf1b33fb86ed8cd9ac
#
_entry.id   bd48bdfe49c087bf1b33fb86ed8cd9ac
#
_cell.length_a   1.000
_cell.length_b   1.000
_cell.length_c   1.000
_cell.angle_alpha   90.00
_cell.angle_beta   90.00
_cell.angle_gamma   90.00
#
_symmetry.space_group_name_H-M   'P 1'
#
loop_
_entity.id
_entity.type
_entity.pdbx_description
1 polymer ?
#
loop_
_entity_poly.entity_id
_entity_poly.type
_entity_poly.pdbx_seq_one_letter_code
_entity_poly.pdbx_strand_id
1 'polypeptide(L)'
;EYFSSSLVIGDSISTGLSLYGFLDKENVFAQQGLAPSTALDAEIDGVTLSDKIASFKPKKVFIMLGTNSVGYADNETLAASMKELVDKIAGLTKAKIYVISIPPVTAEAEASDENALTLKNITDYNTKLKTVIAGSSATFIDLNSVLSGSDGYFDADYAEMDGIHFMGT
;
A
#
# COMPACT_ATOMS: atom_id res chain seq x y z
N GLU A 1 20.03 0.27 6.51
CA GLU A 1 20.07 1.35 7.53
C GLU A 1 19.00 2.45 7.30
N TYR A 2 18.70 2.83 6.04
CA TYR A 2 17.70 3.88 5.77
C TYR A 2 16.28 3.52 6.30
N PHE A 3 15.91 2.25 6.22
CA PHE A 3 14.60 1.75 6.63
C PHE A 3 14.57 1.13 8.03
N SER A 4 15.69 1.06 8.77
CA SER A 4 15.77 0.40 10.09
C SER A 4 14.79 0.95 11.13
N SER A 5 14.38 2.21 11.00
CA SER A 5 13.37 2.87 11.86
C SER A 5 12.07 3.17 11.13
N SER A 6 11.81 2.47 10.03
CA SER A 6 10.61 2.63 9.22
C SER A 6 9.64 1.48 9.46
N LEU A 7 8.36 1.78 9.50
CA LEU A 7 7.27 0.80 9.51
C LEU A 7 6.54 0.87 8.17
N VAL A 8 6.42 -0.26 7.49
CA VAL A 8 5.62 -0.40 6.26
C VAL A 8 4.30 -1.07 6.61
N ILE A 9 3.21 -0.43 6.23
CA ILE A 9 1.84 -0.92 6.41
C ILE A 9 1.27 -1.23 5.02
N GLY A 10 0.80 -2.45 4.81
CA GLY A 10 0.30 -2.82 3.49
C GLY A 10 -0.44 -4.14 3.43
N ASP A 11 -0.80 -4.52 2.22
CA ASP A 11 -1.48 -5.77 1.89
C ASP A 11 -0.49 -6.88 1.46
N SER A 12 -0.97 -7.85 0.67
CA SER A 12 -0.15 -8.98 0.20
C SER A 12 1.08 -8.54 -0.59
N ILE A 13 1.02 -7.42 -1.32
CA ILE A 13 2.18 -6.91 -2.06
C ILE A 13 3.30 -6.52 -1.09
N SER A 14 2.94 -5.85 0.00
CA SER A 14 3.91 -5.41 1.01
C SER A 14 4.47 -6.57 1.84
N THR A 15 3.79 -7.70 1.95
CA THR A 15 4.33 -8.90 2.63
C THR A 15 5.61 -9.40 1.97
N GLY A 16 5.74 -9.21 0.67
CA GLY A 16 6.95 -9.55 -0.10
C GLY A 16 8.21 -8.87 0.44
N LEU A 17 8.10 -7.68 1.03
CA LEU A 17 9.26 -6.97 1.56
C LEU A 17 9.98 -7.74 2.66
N SER A 18 9.26 -8.43 3.53
CA SER A 18 9.86 -9.27 4.56
C SER A 18 10.08 -10.71 4.08
N LEU A 19 9.21 -11.24 3.23
CA LEU A 19 9.31 -12.60 2.69
C LEU A 19 10.62 -12.78 1.88
N TYR A 20 10.95 -11.79 1.05
CA TYR A 20 12.17 -11.81 0.23
C TYR A 20 13.40 -11.20 0.93
N GLY A 21 13.27 -10.80 2.21
CA GLY A 21 14.39 -10.31 3.01
C GLY A 21 14.86 -8.88 2.68
N PHE A 22 14.03 -8.07 2.03
CA PHE A 22 14.34 -6.66 1.78
C PHE A 22 14.24 -5.81 3.05
N LEU A 23 13.32 -6.18 3.94
CA LEU A 23 13.15 -5.57 5.27
C LEU A 23 13.02 -6.66 6.33
N ASP A 24 13.44 -6.34 7.54
CA ASP A 24 13.18 -7.22 8.69
C ASP A 24 11.68 -7.31 8.97
N LYS A 25 11.23 -8.46 9.47
CA LYS A 25 9.80 -8.69 9.77
C LYS A 25 9.22 -7.65 10.72
N GLU A 26 10.04 -7.14 11.63
CA GLU A 26 9.61 -6.10 12.58
C GLU A 26 9.28 -4.75 11.92
N ASN A 27 9.81 -4.49 10.72
CA ASN A 27 9.57 -3.28 9.94
C ASN A 27 8.30 -3.35 9.09
N VAL A 28 7.60 -4.49 9.08
CA VAL A 28 6.45 -4.72 8.20
C VAL A 28 5.22 -5.09 9.02
N PHE A 29 4.13 -4.35 8.83
CA PHE A 29 2.79 -4.66 9.30
C PHE A 29 1.89 -4.85 8.08
N ALA A 30 1.87 -6.05 7.54
CA ALA A 30 1.17 -6.35 6.30
C ALA A 30 0.57 -7.76 6.33
N GLN A 31 -0.61 -7.90 5.72
CA GLN A 31 -1.23 -9.20 5.46
C GLN A 31 -2.14 -9.14 4.24
N GLN A 32 -2.40 -10.30 3.67
CA GLN A 32 -3.35 -10.43 2.57
C GLN A 32 -4.72 -9.86 2.95
N GLY A 33 -5.31 -9.07 2.06
CA GLY A 33 -6.64 -8.51 2.25
C GLY A 33 -6.72 -7.29 3.17
N LEU A 34 -5.60 -6.83 3.74
CA LEU A 34 -5.62 -5.62 4.56
C LEU A 34 -6.11 -4.42 3.73
N ALA A 35 -7.06 -3.67 4.27
CA ALA A 35 -7.64 -2.50 3.63
C ALA A 35 -7.54 -1.26 4.54
N PRO A 36 -7.62 -0.03 4.00
CA PRO A 36 -7.53 1.19 4.80
C PRO A 36 -8.52 1.23 5.96
N SER A 37 -9.75 0.76 5.75
CA SER A 37 -10.82 0.78 6.77
C SER A 37 -10.64 -0.26 7.89
N THR A 38 -9.82 -1.29 7.67
CA THR A 38 -9.62 -2.40 8.63
C THR A 38 -8.24 -2.39 9.28
N ALA A 39 -7.31 -1.60 8.76
CA ALA A 39 -5.91 -1.68 9.15
C ALA A 39 -5.63 -1.41 10.64
N LEU A 40 -6.38 -0.49 11.26
CA LEU A 40 -6.18 -0.16 12.69
C LEU A 40 -6.61 -1.28 13.63
N ASP A 41 -7.69 -1.98 13.27
CA ASP A 41 -8.28 -3.03 14.09
C ASP A 41 -7.73 -4.43 13.72
N ALA A 42 -6.94 -4.50 12.65
CA ALA A 42 -6.30 -5.74 12.25
C ALA A 42 -5.28 -6.19 13.29
N GLU A 43 -5.30 -7.49 13.57
CA GLU A 43 -4.32 -8.14 14.44
C GLU A 43 -3.43 -9.05 13.59
N ILE A 44 -2.14 -8.77 13.56
CA ILE A 44 -1.15 -9.54 12.82
C ILE A 44 -0.16 -10.12 13.83
N ASP A 45 -0.01 -11.45 13.84
CA ASP A 45 0.82 -12.15 14.82
C ASP A 45 0.49 -11.77 16.28
N GLY A 46 -0.79 -11.55 16.59
CA GLY A 46 -1.25 -11.19 17.94
C GLY A 46 -1.01 -9.71 18.33
N VAL A 47 -0.69 -8.85 17.37
CA VAL A 47 -0.36 -7.43 17.61
C VAL A 47 -1.24 -6.55 16.73
N THR A 48 -1.90 -5.56 17.33
CA THR A 48 -2.63 -4.52 16.58
C THR A 48 -1.69 -3.49 15.97
N LEU A 49 -2.15 -2.74 14.98
CA LEU A 49 -1.34 -1.66 14.40
C LEU A 49 -0.97 -0.60 15.44
N SER A 50 -1.89 -0.25 16.34
CA SER A 50 -1.63 0.70 17.43
C SER A 50 -0.52 0.21 18.35
N ASP A 51 -0.56 -1.06 18.77
CA ASP A 51 0.47 -1.66 19.62
C ASP A 51 1.81 -1.76 18.90
N LYS A 52 1.78 -2.08 17.60
CA LYS A 52 2.98 -2.11 16.77
C LYS A 52 3.64 -0.73 16.71
N ILE A 53 2.89 0.32 16.47
CA ILE A 53 3.39 1.70 16.44
C ILE A 53 3.96 2.09 17.81
N ALA A 54 3.26 1.77 18.90
CA ALA A 54 3.68 2.10 20.27
C ALA A 54 4.97 1.40 20.67
N SER A 55 5.14 0.13 20.31
CA SER A 55 6.32 -0.67 20.66
C SER A 55 7.51 -0.41 19.75
N PHE A 56 7.31 -0.36 18.44
CA PHE A 56 8.37 -0.16 17.44
C PHE A 56 8.88 1.29 17.40
N LYS A 57 8.01 2.26 17.69
CA LYS A 57 8.33 3.72 17.70
C LYS A 57 8.98 4.17 16.39
N PRO A 58 8.32 3.99 15.26
CA PRO A 58 8.87 4.33 13.96
C PRO A 58 9.19 5.83 13.86
N LYS A 59 10.23 6.16 13.08
CA LYS A 59 10.52 7.54 12.64
C LYS A 59 9.84 7.87 11.32
N LYS A 60 9.52 6.83 10.53
CA LYS A 60 8.82 6.92 9.26
C LYS A 60 7.78 5.81 9.17
N VAL A 61 6.62 6.13 8.63
CA VAL A 61 5.56 5.17 8.32
C VAL A 61 5.26 5.26 6.84
N PHE A 62 5.29 4.15 6.15
CA PHE A 62 4.92 4.03 4.74
C PHE A 62 3.64 3.20 4.64
N ILE A 63 2.64 3.69 3.91
CA ILE A 63 1.34 3.03 3.78
C ILE A 63 1.06 2.80 2.30
N MET A 64 0.86 1.54 1.91
CA MET A 64 0.44 1.16 0.57
C MET A 64 -0.74 0.18 0.69
N LEU A 65 -1.95 0.70 0.53
CA LEU A 65 -3.21 -0.04 0.65
C LEU A 65 -4.19 0.41 -0.44
N GLY A 66 -5.04 -0.49 -0.84
CA GLY A 66 -6.09 -0.24 -1.81
C GLY A 66 -6.26 -1.32 -2.87
N THR A 67 -5.22 -2.08 -3.17
CA THR A 67 -5.21 -3.10 -4.23
C THR A 67 -6.38 -4.10 -4.08
N ASN A 68 -6.71 -4.51 -2.86
CA ASN A 68 -7.81 -5.46 -2.60
C ASN A 68 -9.21 -4.85 -2.69
N SER A 69 -9.33 -3.53 -2.79
CA SER A 69 -10.60 -2.80 -2.71
C SER A 69 -10.95 -2.05 -3.99
N VAL A 70 -9.94 -1.70 -4.80
CA VAL A 70 -10.13 -1.03 -6.09
C VAL A 70 -10.99 -1.87 -7.01
N GLY A 71 -12.01 -1.25 -7.62
CA GLY A 71 -12.98 -1.91 -8.48
C GLY A 71 -14.13 -2.62 -7.75
N TYR A 72 -14.01 -2.87 -6.46
CA TYR A 72 -15.10 -3.40 -5.61
C TYR A 72 -15.74 -2.31 -4.74
N ALA A 73 -14.96 -1.33 -4.33
CA ALA A 73 -15.42 -0.17 -3.60
C ALA A 73 -15.39 1.08 -4.48
N ASP A 74 -16.19 2.08 -4.11
CA ASP A 74 -16.08 3.40 -4.70
C ASP A 74 -14.71 4.03 -4.37
N ASN A 75 -13.98 4.46 -5.40
CA ASN A 75 -12.61 4.96 -5.25
C ASN A 75 -12.51 6.25 -4.43
N GLU A 76 -13.56 7.08 -4.43
CA GLU A 76 -13.61 8.28 -3.60
C GLU A 76 -13.72 7.90 -2.11
N THR A 77 -14.61 6.98 -1.79
CA THR A 77 -14.78 6.42 -0.44
C THR A 77 -13.51 5.72 0.02
N LEU A 78 -12.86 4.97 -0.87
CA LEU A 78 -11.60 4.27 -0.55
C LEU A 78 -10.46 5.25 -0.25
N ALA A 79 -10.33 6.30 -1.04
CA ALA A 79 -9.33 7.36 -0.82
C ALA A 79 -9.61 8.13 0.49
N ALA A 80 -10.88 8.40 0.80
CA ALA A 80 -11.28 9.02 2.07
C ALA A 80 -10.92 8.13 3.27
N SER A 81 -11.15 6.82 3.17
CA SER A 81 -10.76 5.85 4.21
C SER A 81 -9.24 5.82 4.43
N MET A 82 -8.45 5.97 3.38
CA MET A 82 -6.99 6.08 3.51
C MET A 82 -6.60 7.35 4.27
N LYS A 83 -7.22 8.50 3.96
CA LYS A 83 -6.98 9.75 4.68
C LYS A 83 -7.34 9.61 6.16
N GLU A 84 -8.47 8.97 6.47
CA GLU A 84 -8.88 8.71 7.85
C GLU A 84 -7.85 7.86 8.59
N LEU A 85 -7.34 6.80 7.96
CA LEU A 85 -6.25 5.97 8.50
C LEU A 85 -5.00 6.81 8.80
N VAL A 86 -4.58 7.66 7.86
CA VAL A 86 -3.45 8.58 8.03
C VAL A 86 -3.64 9.50 9.22
N ASP A 87 -4.83 10.11 9.36
CA ASP A 87 -5.14 11.03 10.45
C ASP A 87 -5.10 10.32 11.81
N LYS A 88 -5.61 9.09 11.88
CA LYS A 88 -5.54 8.25 13.10
C LYS A 88 -4.09 7.88 13.44
N ILE A 89 -3.29 7.46 12.48
CA ILE A 89 -1.86 7.14 12.69
C ILE A 89 -1.10 8.39 13.15
N ALA A 90 -1.37 9.56 12.56
CA ALA A 90 -0.76 10.83 12.97
C ALA A 90 -1.06 11.19 14.42
N GLY A 91 -2.20 10.74 14.95
CA GLY A 91 -2.53 10.86 16.38
C GLY A 91 -1.74 9.91 17.29
N LEU A 92 -1.22 8.80 16.77
CA LEU A 92 -0.50 7.77 17.52
C LEU A 92 1.02 7.98 17.55
N THR A 93 1.58 8.70 16.58
CA THR A 93 3.04 8.84 16.44
C THR A 93 3.43 10.20 15.89
N LYS A 94 4.69 10.60 16.14
CA LYS A 94 5.33 11.77 15.53
C LYS A 94 6.13 11.41 14.27
N ALA A 95 6.04 10.17 13.82
CA ALA A 95 6.69 9.72 12.60
C ALA A 95 6.25 10.54 11.37
N LYS A 96 7.15 10.67 10.40
CA LYS A 96 6.77 11.16 9.07
C LYS A 96 5.98 10.07 8.36
N ILE A 97 4.80 10.42 7.83
CA ILE A 97 3.91 9.49 7.14
C ILE A 97 4.01 9.70 5.63
N TYR A 98 4.15 8.60 4.92
CA TYR A 98 4.18 8.55 3.46
C TYR A 98 3.09 7.60 2.99
N VAL A 99 2.29 8.05 2.04
CA VAL A 99 1.28 7.23 1.36
C VAL A 99 1.76 6.95 -0.04
N ILE A 100 1.85 5.67 -0.38
CA ILE A 100 2.35 5.20 -1.66
C ILE A 100 1.17 4.85 -2.55
N SER A 101 1.18 5.30 -3.80
CA SER A 101 0.20 4.89 -4.81
C SER A 101 0.24 3.36 -4.99
N ILE A 102 -0.90 2.73 -5.23
CA ILE A 102 -0.90 1.30 -5.57
C ILE A 102 -0.23 1.10 -6.93
N PRO A 103 0.52 -0.01 -7.08
CA PRO A 103 1.25 -0.29 -8.32
C PRO A 103 0.31 -0.59 -9.48
N PRO A 104 0.79 -0.50 -10.73
CA PRO A 104 0.06 -1.00 -11.89
C PRO A 104 0.01 -2.54 -11.86
N VAL A 105 -0.83 -3.10 -12.73
CA VAL A 105 -0.87 -4.54 -13.04
C VAL A 105 -0.43 -4.77 -14.47
N THR A 106 -0.08 -6.00 -14.83
CA THR A 106 0.21 -6.33 -16.24
C THR A 106 -1.06 -6.33 -17.08
N ALA A 107 -0.92 -6.19 -18.40
CA ALA A 107 -2.06 -6.24 -19.31
C ALA A 107 -2.78 -7.60 -19.27
N GLU A 108 -2.05 -8.67 -19.05
CA GLU A 108 -2.59 -10.03 -18.90
C GLU A 108 -3.43 -10.16 -17.62
N ALA A 109 -2.98 -9.58 -16.52
CA ALA A 109 -3.73 -9.57 -15.26
C ALA A 109 -5.03 -8.80 -15.39
N GLU A 110 -5.04 -7.65 -16.08
CA GLU A 110 -6.26 -6.91 -16.37
C GLU A 110 -7.23 -7.72 -17.24
N ALA A 111 -6.72 -8.43 -18.24
CA ALA A 111 -7.52 -9.21 -19.17
C ALA A 111 -8.12 -10.49 -18.57
N SER A 112 -7.68 -10.93 -17.40
CA SER A 112 -8.08 -12.21 -16.80
C SER A 112 -9.51 -12.24 -16.26
N ASP A 113 -10.20 -11.10 -16.18
CA ASP A 113 -11.55 -10.92 -15.59
C ASP A 113 -11.70 -11.39 -14.13
N GLU A 114 -10.66 -11.94 -13.54
CA GLU A 114 -10.66 -12.43 -12.15
C GLU A 114 -10.47 -11.31 -11.14
N ASN A 115 -9.95 -10.17 -11.62
CA ASN A 115 -9.61 -9.03 -10.77
C ASN A 115 -10.30 -7.75 -11.29
N ALA A 116 -10.82 -6.96 -10.36
CA ALA A 116 -11.31 -5.62 -10.68
C ALA A 116 -10.16 -4.58 -10.85
N LEU A 117 -8.92 -5.03 -10.86
CA LEU A 117 -7.71 -4.24 -11.01
C LEU A 117 -7.47 -3.88 -12.48
N THR A 118 -8.13 -2.85 -12.94
CA THR A 118 -7.93 -2.31 -14.29
C THR A 118 -7.06 -1.06 -14.24
N LEU A 119 -6.36 -0.77 -15.33
CA LEU A 119 -5.58 0.45 -15.48
C LEU A 119 -6.42 1.70 -15.14
N LYS A 120 -7.69 1.71 -15.61
CA LYS A 120 -8.64 2.77 -15.33
C LYS A 120 -8.93 2.92 -13.83
N ASN A 121 -9.27 1.83 -13.15
CA ASN A 121 -9.64 1.85 -11.74
C ASN A 121 -8.44 2.22 -10.86
N ILE A 122 -7.26 1.68 -11.16
CA ILE A 122 -6.02 1.99 -10.45
C ILE A 122 -5.66 3.48 -10.61
N THR A 123 -5.71 4.00 -11.84
CA THR A 123 -5.39 5.41 -12.12
C THR A 123 -6.38 6.34 -11.43
N ASP A 124 -7.68 6.03 -11.46
CA ASP A 124 -8.71 6.83 -10.79
C ASP A 124 -8.51 6.85 -9.28
N TYR A 125 -8.28 5.69 -8.66
CA TYR A 125 -7.98 5.61 -7.23
C TYR A 125 -6.73 6.41 -6.86
N ASN A 126 -5.61 6.19 -7.54
CA ASN A 126 -4.35 6.88 -7.26
C ASN A 126 -4.47 8.42 -7.41
N THR A 127 -5.26 8.87 -8.38
CA THR A 127 -5.53 10.31 -8.58
C THR A 127 -6.32 10.90 -7.40
N LYS A 128 -7.39 10.21 -6.99
CA LYS A 128 -8.18 10.62 -5.82
C LYS A 128 -7.37 10.57 -4.53
N LEU A 129 -6.57 9.50 -4.37
CA LEU A 129 -5.68 9.33 -3.22
C LEU A 129 -4.70 10.50 -3.11
N LYS A 130 -4.02 10.85 -4.20
CA LYS A 130 -3.11 12.00 -4.24
C LYS A 130 -3.80 13.29 -3.80
N THR A 131 -5.03 13.51 -4.25
CA THR A 131 -5.81 14.70 -3.92
C THR A 131 -6.15 14.76 -2.42
N VAL A 132 -6.65 13.68 -1.83
CA VAL A 132 -7.05 13.69 -0.41
C VAL A 132 -5.83 13.73 0.52
N ILE A 133 -4.73 13.08 0.13
CA ILE A 133 -3.48 13.07 0.92
C ILE A 133 -2.81 14.45 0.93
N ALA A 134 -2.95 15.26 -0.12
CA ALA A 134 -2.47 16.64 -0.14
C ALA A 134 -3.10 17.50 0.98
N GLY A 135 -4.29 17.15 1.46
CA GLY A 135 -4.97 17.79 2.60
C GLY A 135 -4.66 17.16 3.96
N SER A 136 -3.69 16.28 4.05
CA SER A 136 -3.29 15.57 5.28
C SER A 136 -1.87 15.96 5.73
N SER A 137 -1.41 15.36 6.84
CA SER A 137 -0.02 15.47 7.30
C SER A 137 0.95 14.54 6.58
N ALA A 138 0.46 13.65 5.70
CA ALA A 138 1.28 12.71 4.97
C ALA A 138 1.80 13.28 3.64
N THR A 139 2.87 12.68 3.15
CA THR A 139 3.43 12.95 1.81
C THR A 139 3.04 11.81 0.87
N PHE A 140 2.51 12.16 -0.31
CA PHE A 140 2.18 11.18 -1.35
C PHE A 140 3.44 10.80 -2.14
N ILE A 141 3.62 9.50 -2.41
CA ILE A 141 4.70 8.94 -3.25
C ILE A 141 4.05 8.23 -4.44
N ASP A 142 4.39 8.66 -5.65
CA ASP A 142 3.90 8.06 -6.89
C ASP A 142 4.80 6.90 -7.33
N LEU A 143 4.62 5.74 -6.73
CA LEU A 143 5.28 4.50 -7.13
C LEU A 143 4.73 3.97 -8.45
N ASN A 144 3.42 4.15 -8.70
CA ASN A 144 2.77 3.66 -9.90
C ASN A 144 3.46 4.15 -11.17
N SER A 145 3.72 5.46 -11.27
CA SER A 145 4.41 6.03 -12.43
C SER A 145 5.83 5.51 -12.63
N VAL A 146 6.52 5.11 -11.55
CA VAL A 146 7.88 4.55 -11.64
C VAL A 146 7.88 3.13 -12.18
N LEU A 147 6.82 2.36 -11.89
CA LEU A 147 6.68 0.95 -12.25
C LEU A 147 5.94 0.74 -13.57
N SER A 148 5.26 1.76 -14.07
CA SER A 148 4.51 1.68 -15.33
C SER A 148 5.43 1.78 -16.53
N GLY A 149 5.21 0.91 -17.51
CA GLY A 149 5.76 1.03 -18.84
C GLY A 149 5.12 2.20 -19.61
N SER A 150 5.54 2.41 -20.85
CA SER A 150 5.00 3.46 -21.72
C SER A 150 3.51 3.32 -22.05
N ASP A 151 2.97 2.12 -21.88
CA ASP A 151 1.57 1.76 -22.08
C ASP A 151 0.74 1.90 -20.78
N GLY A 152 1.38 2.21 -19.65
CA GLY A 152 0.76 2.35 -18.34
C GLY A 152 0.63 1.06 -17.53
N TYR A 153 0.96 -0.09 -18.12
CA TYR A 153 0.93 -1.37 -17.44
C TYR A 153 2.24 -1.67 -16.71
N PHE A 154 2.18 -2.60 -15.75
CA PHE A 154 3.35 -3.10 -15.06
C PHE A 154 4.20 -3.94 -16.02
N ASP A 155 5.53 -3.72 -15.99
CA ASP A 155 6.46 -4.50 -16.79
C ASP A 155 6.48 -5.95 -16.30
N ALA A 156 6.14 -6.88 -17.20
CA ALA A 156 6.05 -8.31 -16.88
C ALA A 156 7.39 -8.90 -16.41
N ASP A 157 8.51 -8.28 -16.75
CA ASP A 157 9.84 -8.73 -16.31
C ASP A 157 10.05 -8.56 -14.79
N TYR A 158 9.25 -7.74 -14.12
CA TYR A 158 9.29 -7.52 -12.67
C TYR A 158 8.10 -8.08 -11.92
N ALA A 159 7.09 -8.63 -12.64
CA ALA A 159 5.88 -9.17 -12.06
C ALA A 159 5.98 -10.68 -11.83
N GLU A 160 5.36 -11.17 -10.76
CA GLU A 160 5.05 -12.59 -10.61
C GLU A 160 4.07 -13.05 -11.71
N MET A 161 3.85 -14.36 -11.83
CA MET A 161 2.98 -14.95 -12.85
C MET A 161 1.52 -14.43 -12.80
N ASP A 162 1.08 -13.89 -11.66
CA ASP A 162 -0.25 -13.28 -11.51
C ASP A 162 -0.35 -11.86 -12.07
N GLY A 163 0.79 -11.26 -12.42
CA GLY A 163 0.87 -9.91 -12.97
C GLY A 163 0.55 -8.78 -11.97
N ILE A 164 0.49 -9.09 -10.67
CA ILE A 164 0.13 -8.18 -9.58
C ILE A 164 1.27 -8.04 -8.57
N HIS A 165 1.83 -9.15 -8.11
CA HIS A 165 2.90 -9.18 -7.13
C HIS A 165 4.27 -8.99 -7.76
N PHE A 166 5.22 -8.48 -6.98
CA PHE A 166 6.59 -8.26 -7.44
C PHE A 166 7.41 -9.52 -7.30
N MET A 167 8.25 -9.81 -8.30
CA MET A 167 9.26 -10.86 -8.15
C MET A 167 10.27 -10.50 -7.07
N GLY A 168 10.70 -11.50 -6.32
CA GLY A 168 11.70 -11.38 -5.24
C GLY A 168 13.16 -11.45 -5.74
N THR A 169 13.48 -10.83 -6.87
CA THR A 169 14.84 -10.87 -7.47
C THR A 169 15.73 -9.75 -6.97
#